data_dd87f29bb786c5a0804a647674496a6e
#
_entry.id   dd87f29bb786c5a0804a647674496a6e
#
_cell.length_a   1.000
_cell.length_b   1.000
_cell.length_c   1.000
_cell.angle_alpha   90.00
_cell.angle_beta   90.00
_cell.angle_gamma   90.00
#
_symmetry.space_group_name_H-M   'P 1'
#
loop_
_entity.id
_entity.type
_entity.pdbx_description
1 polymer ?
#
loop_
_entity_poly.entity_id
_entity_poly.type
_entity_poly.pdbx_seq_one_letter_code
_entity_poly.pdbx_strand_id
1 'polypeptide(L)'
;MKKYLIVLLVSAFTFLASAQEDKSKTGWKFGGALPAISFDSNLGFQYGALVEFFNYGNPGIYPEWYDHIYAEVSRFTKGSGIYRFMFESNHIIPGIEWVADLSYLPDLANHFYGFNGYESIYNADWMDKEATSYKSEMFYRHERNQFRFKNDFLGKLSGDKLKWSAGFAFQKFDVNSVDIDKLNKGKDEDLLPSLADEPGLFELYRDSLGLISANEADGGWVNTLKAGVVYDTRDNRPNPMKGIWTELGFELAPEFMGNDWGFTKFYITHRQYFTLVEDNLSLVYRLGYQATLSGNTPFFYQSQMITSRLTGAFNEGLGGFSTLRGVLKNRVVGDGFALGNVELRWKPLQFTLFNKESYLGLNFFYDLGMVTQKIDLPPALQATFLSEMTNYTYSDFFNPGSEKMHHCAGISIMPVWGENFVVAVDIGKSFNEQDGNIAFGIGLNYLF
;
A
#
# COMPACT_ATOMS: atom_id res chain seq x y z
N MET A 1 17.69 9.19 -18.18
CA MET A 1 16.67 9.24 -17.15
C MET A 1 16.38 10.65 -16.59
N LYS A 2 17.34 11.50 -16.23
CA LYS A 2 17.08 12.83 -15.63
C LYS A 2 16.25 13.82 -16.48
N LYS A 3 16.32 13.78 -17.81
CA LYS A 3 15.57 14.70 -18.70
C LYS A 3 14.08 14.35 -18.83
N TYR A 4 13.70 13.10 -18.62
CA TYR A 4 12.30 12.63 -18.78
C TYR A 4 11.46 12.85 -17.51
N LEU A 5 12.08 12.92 -16.32
CA LEU A 5 11.39 13.18 -15.07
C LEU A 5 10.82 14.61 -15.02
N ILE A 6 11.58 15.60 -15.57
CA ILE A 6 11.15 17.00 -15.64
C ILE A 6 9.99 17.16 -16.64
N VAL A 7 10.00 16.43 -17.75
CA VAL A 7 8.92 16.45 -18.73
C VAL A 7 7.62 15.85 -18.17
N LEU A 8 7.70 14.80 -17.33
CA LEU A 8 6.53 14.18 -16.68
C LEU A 8 5.90 15.11 -15.63
N LEU A 9 6.71 15.81 -14.84
CA LEU A 9 6.21 16.83 -13.90
C LEU A 9 5.57 18.02 -14.63
N VAL A 10 6.15 18.49 -15.71
CA VAL A 10 5.60 19.59 -16.51
C VAL A 10 4.33 19.19 -17.27
N SER A 11 4.23 17.96 -17.77
CA SER A 11 3.02 17.47 -18.46
C SER A 11 1.86 17.22 -17.50
N ALA A 12 2.11 16.79 -16.27
CA ALA A 12 1.07 16.69 -15.23
C ALA A 12 0.46 18.07 -14.91
N PHE A 13 1.29 19.12 -14.85
CA PHE A 13 0.81 20.49 -14.63
C PHE A 13 0.02 21.07 -15.83
N THR A 14 0.31 20.67 -17.06
CA THR A 14 -0.42 21.20 -18.24
C THR A 14 -1.83 20.60 -18.40
N PHE A 15 -2.08 19.39 -17.93
CA PHE A 15 -3.43 18.81 -17.89
C PHE A 15 -4.35 19.48 -16.85
N LEU A 16 -3.80 20.02 -15.78
CA LEU A 16 -4.53 20.77 -14.77
C LEU A 16 -5.06 22.12 -15.29
N ALA A 17 -4.49 22.65 -16.37
CA ALA A 17 -4.81 23.96 -16.92
C ALA A 17 -6.17 24.06 -17.64
N SER A 18 -6.83 22.94 -17.94
CA SER A 18 -8.09 22.92 -18.73
C SER A 18 -9.37 22.93 -17.88
N ALA A 19 -9.27 22.95 -16.55
CA ALA A 19 -10.43 23.05 -15.68
C ALA A 19 -10.94 24.49 -15.60
N GLN A 20 -11.96 24.80 -16.37
CA GLN A 20 -12.63 26.10 -16.34
C GLN A 20 -13.21 26.37 -14.95
N GLU A 21 -12.86 27.50 -14.39
CA GLU A 21 -13.16 27.88 -13.03
C GLU A 21 -14.63 28.25 -12.84
N ASP A 22 -15.32 27.57 -11.92
CA ASP A 22 -16.57 28.03 -11.36
C ASP A 22 -16.28 28.63 -9.96
N LYS A 23 -16.54 29.93 -9.82
CA LYS A 23 -16.30 30.71 -8.58
C LYS A 23 -17.14 30.26 -7.38
N SER A 24 -18.20 29.49 -7.61
CA SER A 24 -19.02 28.94 -6.54
C SER A 24 -18.41 27.58 -6.10
N LYS A 25 -17.84 27.52 -4.90
CA LYS A 25 -17.39 26.28 -4.27
C LYS A 25 -18.61 25.45 -3.79
N THR A 26 -19.55 25.18 -4.72
CA THR A 26 -20.82 24.46 -4.47
C THR A 26 -21.07 23.40 -5.54
N GLY A 27 -21.82 22.34 -5.19
CA GLY A 27 -22.15 21.24 -6.07
C GLY A 27 -20.93 20.41 -6.48
N TRP A 28 -21.08 19.66 -7.57
CA TRP A 28 -20.00 18.80 -8.08
C TRP A 28 -18.92 19.61 -8.78
N LYS A 29 -17.68 19.34 -8.43
CA LYS A 29 -16.47 19.96 -9.01
C LYS A 29 -15.45 18.89 -9.38
N PHE A 30 -14.73 19.15 -10.45
CA PHE A 30 -13.53 18.39 -10.80
C PHE A 30 -12.43 18.69 -9.77
N GLY A 31 -11.98 17.65 -9.07
CA GLY A 31 -10.93 17.73 -8.06
C GLY A 31 -9.54 17.76 -8.68
N GLY A 32 -9.28 16.84 -9.59
CA GLY A 32 -7.99 16.71 -10.27
C GLY A 32 -7.94 15.47 -11.15
N ALA A 33 -6.88 15.38 -11.94
CA ALA A 33 -6.51 14.19 -12.70
C ALA A 33 -4.99 14.03 -12.74
N LEU A 34 -4.53 12.78 -12.72
CA LEU A 34 -3.11 12.46 -12.87
C LEU A 34 -2.96 11.34 -13.92
N PRO A 35 -2.14 11.53 -14.96
CA PRO A 35 -1.82 10.44 -15.88
C PRO A 35 -0.93 9.40 -15.17
N ALA A 36 -1.25 8.13 -15.34
CA ALA A 36 -0.42 7.01 -14.92
C ALA A 36 0.46 6.58 -16.11
N ILE A 37 1.69 7.09 -16.16
CA ILE A 37 2.66 6.81 -17.22
C ILE A 37 3.98 6.41 -16.57
N SER A 38 4.42 5.17 -16.81
CA SER A 38 5.71 4.68 -16.34
C SER A 38 6.22 3.57 -17.27
N PHE A 39 7.42 3.09 -17.03
CA PHE A 39 8.01 1.95 -17.72
C PHE A 39 8.75 1.07 -16.73
N ASP A 40 8.50 -0.21 -16.82
CA ASP A 40 9.21 -1.28 -16.13
C ASP A 40 9.77 -2.27 -17.15
N SER A 41 11.02 -2.72 -17.00
CA SER A 41 11.69 -3.59 -17.98
C SER A 41 10.95 -4.92 -18.19
N ASN A 42 10.27 -5.43 -17.16
CA ASN A 42 9.58 -6.70 -17.20
C ASN A 42 8.07 -6.56 -17.44
N LEU A 43 7.42 -5.56 -16.83
CA LEU A 43 5.98 -5.32 -16.99
C LEU A 43 5.63 -4.49 -18.23
N GLY A 44 6.63 -3.82 -18.82
CA GLY A 44 6.48 -3.00 -20.03
C GLY A 44 6.04 -1.56 -19.71
N PHE A 45 5.39 -0.92 -20.67
CA PHE A 45 4.90 0.45 -20.57
C PHE A 45 3.57 0.51 -19.81
N GLN A 46 3.49 1.38 -18.80
CA GLN A 46 2.25 1.68 -18.08
C GLN A 46 1.57 2.90 -18.72
N TYR A 47 0.27 2.81 -18.91
CA TYR A 47 -0.59 3.88 -19.37
C TYR A 47 -1.90 3.88 -18.59
N GLY A 48 -2.48 5.06 -18.41
CA GLY A 48 -3.73 5.20 -17.68
C GLY A 48 -3.92 6.60 -17.11
N ALA A 49 -4.94 6.74 -16.28
CA ALA A 49 -5.21 7.96 -15.55
C ALA A 49 -6.03 7.67 -14.29
N LEU A 50 -5.94 8.57 -13.33
CA LEU A 50 -6.88 8.71 -12.24
C LEU A 50 -7.58 10.06 -12.30
N VAL A 51 -8.79 10.12 -11.78
CA VAL A 51 -9.59 11.33 -11.70
C VAL A 51 -10.34 11.39 -10.36
N GLU A 52 -10.53 12.60 -9.87
CA GLU A 52 -11.31 12.88 -8.65
C GLU A 52 -12.39 13.93 -8.90
N PHE A 53 -13.55 13.74 -8.26
CA PHE A 53 -14.66 14.68 -8.26
C PHE A 53 -15.16 14.83 -6.83
N PHE A 54 -15.44 16.08 -6.43
CA PHE A 54 -15.97 16.40 -5.11
C PHE A 54 -17.33 17.12 -5.23
N ASN A 55 -18.28 16.73 -4.41
CA ASN A 55 -19.54 17.43 -4.23
C ASN A 55 -19.48 18.26 -2.95
N TYR A 56 -19.39 19.55 -3.09
CA TYR A 56 -19.35 20.47 -1.94
C TYR A 56 -20.73 20.88 -1.42
N GLY A 57 -21.83 20.45 -2.09
CA GLY A 57 -23.20 20.77 -1.69
C GLY A 57 -23.63 22.20 -2.00
N ASN A 58 -24.80 22.57 -1.46
CA ASN A 58 -25.36 23.94 -1.57
C ASN A 58 -26.17 24.25 -0.30
N PRO A 59 -25.70 25.14 0.62
CA PRO A 59 -24.45 25.92 0.51
C PRO A 59 -23.20 25.03 0.56
N GLY A 60 -22.09 25.48 -0.03
CA GLY A 60 -20.85 24.73 -0.09
C GLY A 60 -20.13 24.67 1.25
N ILE A 61 -19.48 23.53 1.53
CA ILE A 61 -18.70 23.27 2.76
C ILE A 61 -17.19 23.12 2.50
N TYR A 62 -16.72 23.60 1.32
CA TYR A 62 -15.30 23.56 0.96
C TYR A 62 -14.39 24.06 2.11
N PRO A 63 -13.22 23.41 2.39
CA PRO A 63 -12.61 22.30 1.66
C PRO A 63 -13.19 20.91 1.98
N GLU A 64 -14.09 20.79 2.96
CA GLU A 64 -14.83 19.55 3.22
C GLU A 64 -15.82 19.28 2.08
N TRP A 65 -16.26 18.02 1.95
CA TRP A 65 -17.17 17.57 0.91
C TRP A 65 -18.31 16.70 1.47
N TYR A 66 -19.42 16.67 0.75
CA TYR A 66 -20.52 15.72 0.97
C TYR A 66 -20.24 14.38 0.33
N ASP A 67 -19.77 14.41 -0.94
CA ASP A 67 -19.42 13.22 -1.68
C ASP A 67 -18.07 13.38 -2.37
N HIS A 68 -17.36 12.26 -2.52
CA HIS A 68 -16.11 12.17 -3.26
C HIS A 68 -16.14 10.94 -4.15
N ILE A 69 -15.82 11.10 -5.42
CA ILE A 69 -15.62 10.02 -6.38
C ILE A 69 -14.14 10.01 -6.76
N TYR A 70 -13.52 8.84 -6.64
CA TYR A 70 -12.21 8.53 -7.17
C TYR A 70 -12.34 7.41 -8.18
N ALA A 71 -11.78 7.57 -9.37
CA ALA A 71 -11.69 6.52 -10.38
C ALA A 71 -10.27 6.45 -10.93
N GLU A 72 -9.72 5.24 -11.03
CA GLU A 72 -8.41 4.98 -11.59
C GLU A 72 -8.47 3.79 -12.53
N VAL A 73 -7.92 3.98 -13.73
CA VAL A 73 -7.66 2.90 -14.68
C VAL A 73 -6.23 3.06 -15.16
N SER A 74 -5.38 2.14 -14.77
CA SER A 74 -3.99 2.07 -15.25
C SER A 74 -3.59 0.63 -15.56
N ARG A 75 -2.75 0.43 -16.58
CA ARG A 75 -2.33 -0.89 -17.02
C ARG A 75 -0.94 -0.87 -17.60
N PHE A 76 -0.12 -1.84 -17.20
CA PHE A 76 1.09 -2.21 -17.91
C PHE A 76 0.78 -3.06 -19.14
N THR A 77 1.58 -2.96 -20.17
CA THR A 77 1.38 -3.69 -21.45
C THR A 77 1.41 -5.21 -21.27
N LYS A 78 2.09 -5.72 -20.24
CA LYS A 78 2.10 -7.15 -19.90
C LYS A 78 0.91 -7.60 -19.04
N GLY A 79 0.16 -6.68 -18.41
CA GLY A 79 -1.12 -6.99 -17.79
C GLY A 79 -1.33 -6.56 -16.34
N SER A 80 -0.28 -6.26 -15.54
CA SER A 80 -0.45 -5.66 -14.21
C SER A 80 -1.16 -4.31 -14.32
N GLY A 81 -1.93 -3.93 -13.29
CA GLY A 81 -2.64 -2.66 -13.34
C GLY A 81 -3.54 -2.39 -12.13
N ILE A 82 -4.21 -1.26 -12.17
CA ILE A 82 -5.18 -0.81 -11.18
C ILE A 82 -6.47 -0.44 -11.91
N TYR A 83 -7.56 -1.09 -11.54
CA TYR A 83 -8.92 -0.74 -11.96
C TYR A 83 -9.69 -0.50 -10.67
N ARG A 84 -9.92 0.76 -10.31
CA ARG A 84 -10.52 1.14 -9.03
C ARG A 84 -11.59 2.20 -9.20
N PHE A 85 -12.71 1.99 -8.53
CA PHE A 85 -13.75 2.97 -8.30
C PHE A 85 -13.99 3.08 -6.80
N MET A 86 -13.86 4.28 -6.24
CA MET A 86 -14.19 4.57 -4.85
C MET A 86 -15.23 5.68 -4.80
N PHE A 87 -16.20 5.49 -3.95
CA PHE A 87 -17.21 6.47 -3.61
C PHE A 87 -17.23 6.70 -2.10
N GLU A 88 -17.12 7.95 -1.69
CA GLU A 88 -17.28 8.36 -0.30
C GLU A 88 -18.48 9.31 -0.19
N SER A 89 -19.29 9.14 0.85
CA SER A 89 -20.41 10.03 1.14
C SER A 89 -20.56 10.25 2.64
N ASN A 90 -20.79 11.51 2.99
CA ASN A 90 -21.02 11.97 4.36
C ASN A 90 -22.51 12.32 4.62
N HIS A 91 -23.41 12.11 3.63
CA HIS A 91 -24.79 12.58 3.74
C HIS A 91 -25.87 11.62 3.21
N ILE A 92 -25.53 10.68 2.31
CA ILE A 92 -26.52 9.71 1.77
C ILE A 92 -27.18 8.91 2.89
N ILE A 93 -26.38 8.49 3.88
CA ILE A 93 -26.90 7.86 5.09
C ILE A 93 -26.80 8.88 6.21
N PRO A 94 -27.91 9.41 6.75
CA PRO A 94 -27.87 10.46 7.75
C PRO A 94 -27.01 10.09 8.96
N GLY A 95 -25.98 10.91 9.26
CA GLY A 95 -25.07 10.73 10.39
C GLY A 95 -24.01 9.62 10.24
N ILE A 96 -23.91 9.03 9.05
CA ILE A 96 -22.93 7.99 8.75
C ILE A 96 -22.05 8.43 7.57
N GLU A 97 -20.75 8.39 7.75
CA GLU A 97 -19.76 8.46 6.67
C GLU A 97 -19.64 7.06 6.06
N TRP A 98 -19.81 6.95 4.76
CA TRP A 98 -19.75 5.71 4.01
C TRP A 98 -18.67 5.78 2.94
N VAL A 99 -17.82 4.76 2.88
CA VAL A 99 -16.83 4.56 1.81
C VAL A 99 -17.09 3.22 1.15
N ALA A 100 -17.35 3.23 -0.14
CA ALA A 100 -17.46 2.04 -0.97
C ALA A 100 -16.28 1.97 -1.93
N ASP A 101 -15.68 0.80 -2.07
CA ASP A 101 -14.55 0.54 -2.98
C ASP A 101 -14.83 -0.71 -3.80
N LEU A 102 -14.71 -0.57 -5.10
CA LEU A 102 -14.73 -1.67 -6.05
C LEU A 102 -13.42 -1.65 -6.83
N SER A 103 -12.62 -2.70 -6.69
CA SER A 103 -11.30 -2.75 -7.31
C SER A 103 -11.00 -4.11 -7.94
N TYR A 104 -10.29 -4.07 -9.06
CA TYR A 104 -9.58 -5.21 -9.63
C TYR A 104 -8.11 -4.83 -9.80
N LEU A 105 -7.23 -5.55 -9.13
CA LEU A 105 -5.82 -5.24 -8.95
C LEU A 105 -4.95 -6.41 -9.43
N PRO A 106 -4.79 -6.61 -10.75
CA PRO A 106 -3.91 -7.63 -11.29
C PRO A 106 -2.44 -7.23 -11.10
N ASP A 107 -1.65 -8.12 -10.51
CA ASP A 107 -0.21 -7.95 -10.32
C ASP A 107 0.54 -9.21 -10.75
N LEU A 108 1.19 -9.16 -11.92
CA LEU A 108 1.93 -10.28 -12.51
C LEU A 108 3.27 -10.55 -11.82
N ALA A 109 3.73 -9.64 -10.99
CA ALA A 109 5.04 -9.72 -10.33
C ALA A 109 4.98 -9.13 -8.92
N ASN A 110 3.99 -9.57 -8.12
CA ASN A 110 3.84 -9.17 -6.73
C ASN A 110 5.04 -9.63 -5.90
N HIS A 111 5.47 -8.78 -4.98
CA HIS A 111 6.65 -9.03 -4.17
C HIS A 111 6.40 -10.10 -3.10
N PHE A 112 7.33 -11.04 -2.97
CA PHE A 112 7.33 -12.08 -1.95
C PHE A 112 8.76 -12.37 -1.48
N TYR A 113 9.07 -12.07 -0.22
CA TYR A 113 10.40 -12.23 0.38
C TYR A 113 10.40 -13.24 1.52
N GLY A 114 9.38 -14.10 1.60
CA GLY A 114 9.18 -15.02 2.70
C GLY A 114 8.52 -14.38 3.93
N PHE A 115 8.70 -14.98 5.08
CA PHE A 115 8.01 -14.64 6.32
C PHE A 115 8.97 -14.18 7.41
N ASN A 116 8.43 -13.46 8.41
CA ASN A 116 9.13 -13.08 9.65
C ASN A 116 10.30 -12.10 9.45
N GLY A 117 10.17 -11.18 8.50
CA GLY A 117 11.13 -10.09 8.32
C GLY A 117 12.55 -10.58 8.05
N TYR A 118 13.52 -10.19 8.89
CA TYR A 118 14.92 -10.60 8.73
C TYR A 118 15.19 -12.09 8.95
N GLU A 119 14.22 -12.84 9.48
CA GLU A 119 14.38 -14.31 9.55
C GLU A 119 14.30 -14.97 8.17
N SER A 120 13.70 -14.29 7.17
CA SER A 120 13.84 -14.65 5.76
C SER A 120 14.90 -13.77 5.11
N ILE A 121 15.93 -14.38 4.57
CA ILE A 121 17.06 -13.68 3.97
C ILE A 121 16.71 -13.18 2.59
N TYR A 122 17.00 -11.92 2.32
CA TYR A 122 16.95 -11.33 0.99
C TYR A 122 18.36 -11.20 0.43
N ASN A 123 18.61 -11.76 -0.75
CA ASN A 123 19.86 -11.64 -1.48
C ASN A 123 19.62 -10.88 -2.79
N ALA A 124 20.10 -9.64 -2.86
CA ALA A 124 19.92 -8.78 -4.02
C ALA A 124 20.62 -9.32 -5.28
N ASP A 125 21.75 -10.01 -5.11
CA ASP A 125 22.54 -10.55 -6.23
C ASP A 125 21.75 -11.62 -7.02
N TRP A 126 20.77 -12.28 -6.40
CA TRP A 126 19.92 -13.25 -7.10
C TRP A 126 19.01 -12.63 -8.15
N MET A 127 18.77 -11.32 -8.06
CA MET A 127 18.01 -10.56 -9.05
C MET A 127 18.88 -9.66 -9.94
N ASP A 128 20.18 -9.54 -9.64
CA ASP A 128 21.11 -8.70 -10.39
C ASP A 128 21.77 -9.50 -11.51
N LYS A 129 21.49 -9.18 -12.78
CA LYS A 129 22.05 -9.84 -13.95
C LYS A 129 23.57 -9.79 -14.05
N GLU A 130 24.19 -8.80 -13.41
CA GLU A 130 25.66 -8.65 -13.39
C GLU A 130 26.32 -9.51 -12.31
N ALA A 131 25.54 -10.03 -11.36
CA ALA A 131 26.07 -10.86 -10.28
C ALA A 131 26.32 -12.31 -10.74
N THR A 132 27.39 -12.90 -10.27
CA THR A 132 27.73 -14.32 -10.56
C THR A 132 26.74 -15.31 -9.98
N SER A 133 25.98 -14.92 -8.94
CA SER A 133 24.95 -15.70 -8.30
C SER A 133 23.54 -15.39 -8.82
N TYR A 134 23.43 -14.66 -9.93
CA TYR A 134 22.13 -14.33 -10.54
C TYR A 134 21.26 -15.57 -10.73
N LYS A 135 20.00 -15.43 -10.38
CA LYS A 135 18.95 -16.42 -10.55
C LYS A 135 17.90 -15.94 -11.57
N SER A 136 17.08 -14.97 -11.15
CA SER A 136 16.06 -14.37 -11.98
C SER A 136 15.64 -13.02 -11.40
N GLU A 137 15.33 -12.04 -12.23
CA GLU A 137 14.66 -10.81 -11.78
C GLU A 137 13.29 -11.09 -11.15
N MET A 138 12.71 -12.29 -11.40
CA MET A 138 11.44 -12.75 -10.85
C MET A 138 11.60 -13.66 -9.62
N PHE A 139 12.80 -13.88 -9.10
CA PHE A 139 13.06 -14.81 -7.99
C PHE A 139 12.19 -14.51 -6.75
N TYR A 140 12.01 -13.25 -6.38
CA TYR A 140 11.18 -12.80 -5.25
C TYR A 140 9.80 -12.31 -5.71
N ARG A 141 9.18 -13.00 -6.67
CA ARG A 141 7.90 -12.61 -7.25
C ARG A 141 6.95 -13.78 -7.40
N HIS A 142 5.66 -13.48 -7.36
CA HIS A 142 4.57 -14.37 -7.78
C HIS A 142 3.46 -13.55 -8.43
N GLU A 143 2.58 -14.16 -9.20
CA GLU A 143 1.38 -13.48 -9.69
C GLU A 143 0.32 -13.43 -8.59
N ARG A 144 -0.31 -12.27 -8.39
CA ARG A 144 -1.43 -12.09 -7.47
C ARG A 144 -2.46 -11.13 -8.05
N ASN A 145 -3.62 -11.65 -8.40
CA ASN A 145 -4.74 -10.83 -8.84
C ASN A 145 -5.74 -10.71 -7.69
N GLN A 146 -6.18 -9.50 -7.38
CA GLN A 146 -7.14 -9.25 -6.32
C GLN A 146 -8.39 -8.57 -6.87
N PHE A 147 -9.55 -9.20 -6.68
CA PHE A 147 -10.85 -8.54 -6.74
C PHE A 147 -11.26 -8.12 -5.32
N ARG A 148 -11.77 -6.88 -5.17
CA ARG A 148 -12.20 -6.35 -3.87
C ARG A 148 -13.47 -5.53 -4.03
N PHE A 149 -14.49 -5.89 -3.25
CA PHE A 149 -15.64 -5.05 -2.96
C PHE A 149 -15.71 -4.81 -1.46
N LYS A 150 -15.47 -3.59 -1.03
CA LYS A 150 -15.36 -3.20 0.38
C LYS A 150 -16.26 -2.03 0.71
N ASN A 151 -16.88 -2.06 1.90
CA ASN A 151 -17.68 -0.99 2.43
C ASN A 151 -17.27 -0.71 3.87
N ASP A 152 -16.97 0.54 4.18
CA ASP A 152 -16.61 1.03 5.50
C ASP A 152 -17.61 2.13 5.92
N PHE A 153 -18.06 2.06 7.17
CA PHE A 153 -19.04 2.96 7.76
C PHE A 153 -18.49 3.54 9.05
N LEU A 154 -18.64 4.85 9.24
CA LEU A 154 -18.32 5.54 10.49
C LEU A 154 -19.52 6.36 10.92
N GLY A 155 -20.00 6.16 12.14
CA GLY A 155 -21.13 6.91 12.70
C GLY A 155 -20.80 7.47 14.06
N LYS A 156 -21.50 8.51 14.49
CA LYS A 156 -21.29 9.14 15.80
C LYS A 156 -21.63 8.16 16.94
N LEU A 157 -20.72 8.00 17.90
CA LEU A 157 -20.94 7.23 19.12
C LEU A 157 -21.17 8.16 20.32
N SER A 158 -20.32 9.21 20.48
CA SER A 158 -20.47 10.21 21.52
C SER A 158 -19.88 11.55 21.06
N GLY A 159 -20.72 12.57 20.98
CA GLY A 159 -20.36 13.86 20.39
C GLY A 159 -19.92 13.71 18.94
N ASP A 160 -19.12 14.66 18.47
CA ASP A 160 -18.63 14.67 17.08
C ASP A 160 -17.25 13.98 16.91
N LYS A 161 -16.55 13.72 18.00
CA LYS A 161 -15.17 13.24 18.00
C LYS A 161 -15.04 11.72 18.10
N LEU A 162 -15.92 11.07 18.85
CA LEU A 162 -15.91 9.63 19.04
C LEU A 162 -16.93 8.97 18.11
N LYS A 163 -16.45 8.10 17.22
CA LYS A 163 -17.25 7.41 16.21
C LYS A 163 -17.14 5.91 16.41
N TRP A 164 -18.22 5.16 16.13
CA TRP A 164 -18.13 3.73 15.85
C TRP A 164 -17.68 3.53 14.41
N SER A 165 -17.00 2.44 14.14
CA SER A 165 -16.67 2.00 12.78
C SER A 165 -17.18 0.59 12.57
N ALA A 166 -17.71 0.32 11.37
CA ALA A 166 -18.09 -1.02 10.94
C ALA A 166 -17.77 -1.15 9.44
N GLY A 167 -17.62 -2.39 8.98
CA GLY A 167 -17.38 -2.62 7.56
C GLY A 167 -17.52 -4.07 7.20
N PHE A 168 -17.60 -4.31 5.89
CA PHE A 168 -17.50 -5.63 5.30
C PHE A 168 -16.71 -5.59 4.00
N ALA A 169 -16.07 -6.70 3.68
CA ALA A 169 -15.38 -6.85 2.41
C ALA A 169 -15.61 -8.25 1.83
N PHE A 170 -15.75 -8.28 0.50
CA PHE A 170 -15.67 -9.50 -0.30
C PHE A 170 -14.42 -9.39 -1.17
N GLN A 171 -13.47 -10.29 -0.95
CA GLN A 171 -12.19 -10.23 -1.63
C GLN A 171 -11.83 -11.60 -2.16
N LYS A 172 -11.44 -11.66 -3.43
CA LYS A 172 -10.89 -12.86 -4.05
C LYS A 172 -9.45 -12.59 -4.45
N PHE A 173 -8.58 -13.49 -4.08
CA PHE A 173 -7.19 -13.52 -4.49
C PHE A 173 -7.00 -14.72 -5.40
N ASP A 174 -6.46 -14.49 -6.60
CA ASP A 174 -5.96 -15.53 -7.48
C ASP A 174 -4.43 -15.44 -7.46
N VAL A 175 -3.79 -16.48 -6.96
CA VAL A 175 -2.33 -16.56 -6.80
C VAL A 175 -1.79 -17.61 -7.76
N ASN A 176 -0.70 -17.28 -8.44
CA ASN A 176 -0.05 -18.16 -9.40
C ASN A 176 1.46 -17.90 -9.40
N SER A 177 2.20 -18.84 -9.98
CA SER A 177 3.57 -18.61 -10.43
C SER A 177 3.62 -17.48 -11.46
N VAL A 178 4.74 -16.76 -11.53
CA VAL A 178 4.93 -15.73 -12.56
C VAL A 178 4.84 -16.36 -13.95
N ASP A 179 4.03 -15.78 -14.83
CA ASP A 179 3.94 -16.18 -16.24
C ASP A 179 5.16 -15.66 -17.03
N ILE A 180 6.26 -16.44 -16.98
CA ILE A 180 7.54 -16.12 -17.62
C ILE A 180 7.38 -15.95 -19.12
N ASP A 181 6.59 -16.79 -19.77
CA ASP A 181 6.37 -16.73 -21.23
C ASP A 181 5.70 -15.42 -21.62
N LYS A 182 4.73 -14.97 -20.84
CA LYS A 182 4.07 -13.67 -21.05
C LYS A 182 5.04 -12.49 -20.83
N LEU A 183 5.90 -12.56 -19.82
CA LEU A 183 6.90 -11.52 -19.55
C LEU A 183 8.00 -11.50 -20.62
N ASN A 184 8.37 -12.64 -21.20
CA ASN A 184 9.33 -12.75 -22.29
C ASN A 184 8.75 -12.39 -23.67
N LYS A 185 7.44 -12.40 -23.82
CA LYS A 185 6.80 -12.14 -25.12
C LYS A 185 7.25 -10.80 -25.73
N GLY A 186 7.84 -10.89 -26.95
CA GLY A 186 8.36 -9.73 -27.69
C GLY A 186 9.70 -9.19 -27.17
N LYS A 187 10.43 -9.98 -26.39
CA LYS A 187 11.85 -9.76 -26.09
C LYS A 187 12.70 -10.66 -26.97
N ASP A 188 13.73 -10.12 -27.60
CA ASP A 188 14.71 -10.87 -28.39
C ASP A 188 15.98 -11.19 -27.55
N GLU A 189 16.24 -10.37 -26.52
CA GLU A 189 17.38 -10.48 -25.63
C GLU A 189 16.90 -10.34 -24.17
N ASP A 190 17.74 -10.62 -23.20
CA ASP A 190 17.45 -10.52 -21.75
C ASP A 190 16.20 -11.34 -21.33
N LEU A 191 16.08 -12.54 -21.86
CA LEU A 191 14.98 -13.44 -21.49
C LEU A 191 15.11 -13.88 -20.03
N LEU A 192 13.99 -13.86 -19.35
CA LEU A 192 13.89 -14.47 -18.01
C LEU A 192 13.99 -16.00 -18.13
N PRO A 193 14.71 -16.67 -17.24
CA PRO A 193 14.78 -18.14 -17.23
C PRO A 193 13.41 -18.75 -16.93
N SER A 194 13.20 -19.99 -17.39
CA SER A 194 11.97 -20.72 -17.07
C SER A 194 11.95 -21.10 -15.58
N LEU A 195 10.76 -21.22 -14.98
CA LEU A 195 10.63 -21.67 -13.59
C LEU A 195 11.04 -23.12 -13.37
N ALA A 196 11.12 -23.93 -14.44
CA ALA A 196 11.63 -25.28 -14.38
C ALA A 196 13.15 -25.32 -14.21
N ASP A 197 13.87 -24.35 -14.80
CA ASP A 197 15.32 -24.23 -14.71
C ASP A 197 15.74 -23.44 -13.46
N GLU A 198 15.02 -22.37 -13.15
CA GLU A 198 15.31 -21.50 -11.99
C GLU A 198 14.00 -21.13 -11.26
N PRO A 199 13.54 -21.96 -10.31
CA PRO A 199 12.33 -21.70 -9.54
C PRO A 199 12.50 -20.48 -8.64
N GLY A 200 11.44 -19.65 -8.54
CA GLY A 200 11.42 -18.51 -7.62
C GLY A 200 11.17 -18.92 -6.17
N LEU A 201 11.28 -17.94 -5.27
CA LEU A 201 11.06 -18.19 -3.83
C LEU A 201 9.64 -18.72 -3.54
N PHE A 202 8.64 -18.25 -4.28
CA PHE A 202 7.27 -18.72 -4.14
C PHE A 202 7.14 -20.22 -4.44
N GLU A 203 7.72 -20.69 -5.56
CA GLU A 203 7.74 -22.10 -5.94
C GLU A 203 8.49 -22.94 -4.91
N LEU A 204 9.64 -22.46 -4.43
CA LEU A 204 10.42 -23.16 -3.41
C LEU A 204 9.63 -23.30 -2.10
N TYR A 205 8.92 -22.25 -1.66
CA TYR A 205 8.08 -22.28 -0.44
C TYR A 205 6.88 -23.19 -0.59
N ARG A 206 6.25 -23.26 -1.78
CA ARG A 206 5.10 -24.08 -2.07
C ARG A 206 5.47 -25.54 -2.30
N ASP A 207 6.39 -25.80 -3.23
CA ASP A 207 6.60 -27.13 -3.80
C ASP A 207 7.69 -27.93 -3.07
N SER A 208 8.77 -27.25 -2.60
CA SER A 208 9.91 -27.92 -1.99
C SER A 208 9.88 -27.89 -0.45
N LEU A 209 9.51 -26.75 0.13
CA LEU A 209 9.58 -26.56 1.58
C LEU A 209 8.24 -26.74 2.30
N GLY A 210 7.12 -26.75 1.56
CA GLY A 210 5.78 -26.90 2.14
C GLY A 210 5.38 -25.78 3.11
N LEU A 211 5.98 -24.59 2.97
CA LEU A 211 5.70 -23.43 3.80
C LEU A 211 4.42 -22.69 3.38
N ILE A 212 4.01 -22.85 2.14
CA ILE A 212 2.72 -22.44 1.60
C ILE A 212 1.94 -23.74 1.38
N SER A 213 0.82 -23.89 2.08
CA SER A 213 -0.01 -25.10 1.99
C SER A 213 -0.74 -25.18 0.65
N ALA A 214 -1.02 -26.41 0.18
CA ALA A 214 -1.65 -26.64 -1.11
C ALA A 214 -3.04 -25.97 -1.24
N ASN A 215 -3.77 -25.80 -0.14
CA ASN A 215 -5.05 -25.11 -0.12
C ASN A 215 -4.94 -23.58 -0.19
N GLU A 216 -3.76 -22.99 0.06
CA GLU A 216 -3.49 -21.56 -0.06
C GLU A 216 -2.80 -21.19 -1.37
N ALA A 217 -2.17 -22.16 -2.03
CA ALA A 217 -1.25 -21.93 -3.13
C ALA A 217 -1.87 -21.18 -4.32
N ASP A 218 -3.16 -21.42 -4.58
CA ASP A 218 -3.89 -20.81 -5.68
C ASP A 218 -4.71 -19.57 -5.25
N GLY A 219 -4.60 -19.16 -3.98
CA GLY A 219 -5.40 -18.07 -3.41
C GLY A 219 -6.76 -18.53 -2.90
N GLY A 220 -7.76 -17.65 -2.89
CA GLY A 220 -9.09 -17.96 -2.40
C GLY A 220 -9.90 -16.74 -2.03
N TRP A 221 -11.08 -16.95 -1.44
CA TRP A 221 -11.94 -15.90 -0.92
C TRP A 221 -11.54 -15.55 0.52
N VAL A 222 -11.44 -14.25 0.79
CA VAL A 222 -11.31 -13.70 2.14
C VAL A 222 -12.39 -12.64 2.32
N ASN A 223 -13.50 -13.04 2.90
CA ASN A 223 -14.67 -12.21 3.16
C ASN A 223 -14.65 -11.80 4.63
N THR A 224 -14.66 -10.51 4.92
CA THR A 224 -14.43 -10.03 6.29
C THR A 224 -15.55 -9.13 6.79
N LEU A 225 -15.73 -9.15 8.09
CA LEU A 225 -16.49 -8.19 8.87
C LEU A 225 -15.52 -7.40 9.76
N LYS A 226 -15.78 -6.12 9.93
CA LYS A 226 -14.96 -5.23 10.74
C LYS A 226 -15.83 -4.42 11.70
N ALA A 227 -15.37 -4.26 12.94
CA ALA A 227 -15.99 -3.38 13.93
C ALA A 227 -14.92 -2.72 14.80
N GLY A 228 -15.15 -1.46 15.17
CA GLY A 228 -14.19 -0.71 15.97
C GLY A 228 -14.69 0.66 16.39
N VAL A 229 -13.78 1.47 16.87
CA VAL A 229 -14.01 2.86 17.25
C VAL A 229 -12.92 3.76 16.70
N VAL A 230 -13.29 5.00 16.43
CA VAL A 230 -12.40 6.05 15.91
C VAL A 230 -12.58 7.30 16.77
N TYR A 231 -11.47 7.87 17.24
CA TYR A 231 -11.42 9.18 17.87
C TYR A 231 -10.70 10.15 16.93
N ASP A 232 -11.43 11.16 16.43
CA ASP A 232 -10.95 12.13 15.45
C ASP A 232 -11.15 13.56 15.94
N THR A 233 -10.05 14.29 16.07
CA THR A 233 -10.04 15.71 16.44
C THR A 233 -9.20 16.55 15.47
N ARG A 234 -8.91 16.01 14.28
CA ARG A 234 -8.12 16.73 13.27
C ARG A 234 -8.84 18.01 12.85
N ASP A 235 -8.05 19.04 12.57
CA ASP A 235 -8.49 20.32 12.05
C ASP A 235 -8.94 20.26 10.58
N ASN A 236 -8.30 19.36 9.80
CA ASN A 236 -8.52 19.22 8.36
C ASN A 236 -8.30 17.75 7.95
N ARG A 237 -9.02 17.27 6.92
CA ARG A 237 -8.87 15.88 6.42
C ARG A 237 -7.70 15.71 5.46
N PRO A 238 -7.57 16.57 4.40
CA PRO A 238 -6.53 16.36 3.37
C PRO A 238 -5.12 16.60 3.88
N ASN A 239 -4.94 17.60 4.74
CA ASN A 239 -3.64 17.97 5.29
C ASN A 239 -3.77 18.42 6.75
N PRO A 240 -3.93 17.47 7.68
CA PRO A 240 -4.02 17.81 9.10
C PRO A 240 -2.74 18.44 9.61
N MET A 241 -2.86 19.58 10.29
CA MET A 241 -1.74 20.22 10.98
C MET A 241 -1.86 20.09 12.50
N LYS A 242 -3.07 19.83 13.01
CA LYS A 242 -3.37 19.74 14.45
C LYS A 242 -4.40 18.66 14.72
N GLY A 243 -4.30 18.05 15.90
CA GLY A 243 -5.30 17.11 16.40
C GLY A 243 -4.81 15.66 16.43
N ILE A 244 -5.75 14.74 16.54
CA ILE A 244 -5.51 13.32 16.74
C ILE A 244 -6.47 12.54 15.84
N TRP A 245 -5.97 11.45 15.27
CA TRP A 245 -6.77 10.35 14.73
C TRP A 245 -6.32 9.06 15.40
N THR A 246 -7.19 8.43 16.18
CA THR A 246 -6.95 7.10 16.76
C THR A 246 -8.05 6.17 16.34
N GLU A 247 -7.70 5.03 15.81
CA GLU A 247 -8.61 3.97 15.41
C GLU A 247 -8.18 2.66 16.04
N LEU A 248 -9.13 1.89 16.53
CA LEU A 248 -8.90 0.54 17.00
C LEU A 248 -10.11 -0.34 16.67
N GLY A 249 -9.88 -1.62 16.45
CA GLY A 249 -10.96 -2.55 16.15
C GLY A 249 -10.50 -3.97 15.89
N PHE A 250 -11.46 -4.74 15.42
CA PHE A 250 -11.28 -6.13 15.05
C PHE A 250 -11.74 -6.34 13.61
N GLU A 251 -11.06 -7.24 12.90
CA GLU A 251 -11.48 -7.80 11.64
C GLU A 251 -11.62 -9.31 11.78
N LEU A 252 -12.74 -9.83 11.33
CA LEU A 252 -13.12 -11.24 11.41
C LEU A 252 -13.35 -11.76 10.00
N ALA A 253 -12.81 -12.94 9.69
CA ALA A 253 -13.13 -13.73 8.52
C ALA A 253 -13.92 -14.98 8.97
N PRO A 254 -15.26 -14.89 9.14
CA PRO A 254 -16.03 -16.00 9.64
C PRO A 254 -16.33 -17.01 8.53
N GLU A 255 -16.34 -18.29 8.83
CA GLU A 255 -16.60 -19.39 7.88
C GLU A 255 -17.96 -19.26 7.18
N PHE A 256 -19.00 -18.76 7.90
CA PHE A 256 -20.34 -18.61 7.32
C PHE A 256 -20.42 -17.62 6.14
N MET A 257 -19.38 -16.79 5.93
CA MET A 257 -19.25 -15.91 4.75
C MET A 257 -18.60 -16.62 3.54
N GLY A 258 -18.36 -17.93 3.61
CA GLY A 258 -17.75 -18.72 2.54
C GLY A 258 -16.23 -18.62 2.53
N ASN A 259 -15.62 -18.40 3.68
CA ASN A 259 -14.16 -18.44 3.85
C ASN A 259 -13.68 -19.87 4.07
N ASP A 260 -12.57 -20.23 3.43
CA ASP A 260 -11.84 -21.48 3.70
C ASP A 260 -10.96 -21.35 4.95
N TRP A 261 -10.66 -20.12 5.39
CA TRP A 261 -9.83 -19.79 6.57
C TRP A 261 -10.61 -18.87 7.51
N GLY A 262 -10.81 -19.32 8.74
CA GLY A 262 -11.38 -18.50 9.80
C GLY A 262 -10.27 -17.81 10.60
N PHE A 263 -10.33 -16.49 10.77
CA PHE A 263 -9.40 -15.75 11.62
C PHE A 263 -10.04 -14.51 12.25
N THR A 264 -9.40 -14.03 13.30
CA THR A 264 -9.71 -12.74 13.92
C THR A 264 -8.42 -11.96 14.11
N LYS A 265 -8.39 -10.74 13.59
CA LYS A 265 -7.28 -9.80 13.78
C LYS A 265 -7.72 -8.61 14.63
N PHE A 266 -6.82 -8.14 15.46
CA PHE A 266 -6.90 -6.86 16.17
C PHE A 266 -6.03 -5.82 15.46
N TYR A 267 -6.48 -4.57 15.44
CA TYR A 267 -5.67 -3.45 14.96
C TYR A 267 -5.87 -2.20 15.81
N ILE A 268 -4.80 -1.41 15.92
CA ILE A 268 -4.83 -0.07 16.47
C ILE A 268 -3.86 0.80 15.69
N THR A 269 -4.30 2.00 15.33
CA THR A 269 -3.45 3.04 14.75
C THR A 269 -3.72 4.37 15.43
N HIS A 270 -2.66 5.05 15.83
CA HIS A 270 -2.70 6.38 16.43
C HIS A 270 -1.88 7.34 15.58
N ARG A 271 -2.49 8.48 15.21
CA ARG A 271 -1.84 9.59 14.50
C ARG A 271 -2.01 10.85 15.29
N GLN A 272 -0.94 11.62 15.43
CA GLN A 272 -1.01 12.90 16.11
C GLN A 272 -0.27 13.97 15.30
N TYR A 273 -0.85 15.15 15.28
CA TYR A 273 -0.43 16.30 14.51
C TYR A 273 -0.18 17.46 15.45
N PHE A 274 1.01 18.07 15.36
CA PHE A 274 1.44 19.22 16.15
C PHE A 274 1.81 20.35 15.24
N THR A 275 1.10 21.46 15.31
CA THR A 275 1.48 22.71 14.64
C THR A 275 2.70 23.30 15.35
N LEU A 276 3.81 23.43 14.64
CA LEU A 276 5.03 24.11 15.12
C LEU A 276 5.03 25.56 14.69
N VAL A 277 4.63 25.83 13.45
CA VAL A 277 4.40 27.17 12.90
C VAL A 277 3.08 27.14 12.17
N GLU A 278 2.18 28.05 12.52
CA GLU A 278 0.82 28.13 11.95
C GLU A 278 0.89 28.16 10.43
N ASP A 279 0.03 27.37 9.77
CA ASP A 279 -0.09 27.22 8.32
C ASP A 279 1.20 26.87 7.55
N ASN A 280 2.31 26.57 8.24
CA ASN A 280 3.61 26.40 7.59
C ASN A 280 4.34 25.11 7.98
N LEU A 281 4.48 24.81 9.28
CA LEU A 281 5.30 23.71 9.76
C LEU A 281 4.58 22.87 10.79
N SER A 282 4.53 21.56 10.59
CA SER A 282 3.96 20.60 11.55
C SER A 282 4.88 19.40 11.75
N LEU A 283 4.87 18.88 12.98
CA LEU A 283 5.42 17.58 13.34
C LEU A 283 4.27 16.59 13.44
N VAL A 284 4.42 15.45 12.77
CA VAL A 284 3.37 14.44 12.72
C VAL A 284 3.97 13.07 13.01
N TYR A 285 3.25 12.23 13.76
CA TYR A 285 3.63 10.82 13.88
C TYR A 285 2.44 9.89 13.76
N ARG A 286 2.72 8.66 13.32
CA ARG A 286 1.81 7.52 13.31
C ARG A 286 2.44 6.36 14.05
N LEU A 287 1.67 5.69 14.91
CA LEU A 287 2.01 4.42 15.53
C LEU A 287 0.91 3.42 15.17
N GLY A 288 1.28 2.25 14.72
CA GLY A 288 0.35 1.19 14.33
C GLY A 288 0.76 -0.15 14.91
N TYR A 289 -0.24 -0.97 15.23
CA TYR A 289 -0.06 -2.36 15.65
C TYR A 289 -1.22 -3.20 15.12
N GLN A 290 -0.89 -4.39 14.63
CA GLN A 290 -1.84 -5.38 14.18
C GLN A 290 -1.36 -6.77 14.61
N ALA A 291 -2.30 -7.63 15.03
CA ALA A 291 -2.00 -9.00 15.42
C ALA A 291 -3.16 -9.95 15.12
N THR A 292 -2.86 -11.21 14.82
CA THR A 292 -3.82 -12.30 14.75
C THR A 292 -4.13 -12.78 16.15
N LEU A 293 -5.40 -12.73 16.56
CA LEU A 293 -5.86 -13.17 17.88
C LEU A 293 -6.26 -14.65 17.88
N SER A 294 -6.81 -15.12 16.76
CA SER A 294 -7.22 -16.52 16.61
C SER A 294 -7.34 -16.90 15.14
N GLY A 295 -7.29 -18.20 14.88
CA GLY A 295 -7.41 -18.78 13.55
C GLY A 295 -6.13 -18.68 12.72
N ASN A 296 -6.24 -18.99 11.43
CA ASN A 296 -5.13 -19.02 10.48
C ASN A 296 -5.39 -18.01 9.36
N THR A 297 -4.52 -17.03 9.24
CA THR A 297 -4.57 -16.07 8.14
C THR A 297 -3.81 -16.64 6.95
N PRO A 298 -4.42 -16.77 5.76
CA PRO A 298 -3.71 -17.30 4.59
C PRO A 298 -2.57 -16.36 4.17
N PHE A 299 -1.47 -16.94 3.63
CA PHE A 299 -0.24 -16.18 3.35
C PHE A 299 -0.45 -14.97 2.46
N PHE A 300 -1.34 -15.06 1.47
CA PHE A 300 -1.64 -13.98 0.53
C PHE A 300 -2.45 -12.82 1.14
N TYR A 301 -2.96 -13.00 2.39
CA TYR A 301 -3.67 -11.98 3.16
C TYR A 301 -2.81 -11.42 4.32
N GLN A 302 -1.72 -12.07 4.71
CA GLN A 302 -0.86 -11.67 5.83
C GLN A 302 -0.34 -10.23 5.71
N SER A 303 -0.04 -9.77 4.50
CA SER A 303 0.44 -8.42 4.23
C SER A 303 -0.63 -7.32 4.30
N GLN A 304 -1.93 -7.65 4.49
CA GLN A 304 -2.99 -6.64 4.49
C GLN A 304 -2.99 -5.83 5.77
N MET A 305 -2.92 -4.49 5.63
CA MET A 305 -3.16 -3.55 6.74
C MET A 305 -4.64 -3.31 6.93
N ILE A 306 -5.10 -3.40 8.17
CA ILE A 306 -6.48 -3.14 8.53
C ILE A 306 -6.61 -1.69 9.02
N THR A 307 -7.60 -0.98 8.49
CA THR A 307 -7.92 0.40 8.85
C THR A 307 -9.43 0.55 9.03
N SER A 308 -9.87 1.53 9.79
CA SER A 308 -11.30 1.82 9.95
C SER A 308 -11.95 2.21 8.62
N ARG A 309 -11.19 2.87 7.76
CA ARG A 309 -11.60 3.35 6.44
C ARG A 309 -10.50 3.12 5.42
N LEU A 310 -10.85 2.60 4.25
CA LEU A 310 -9.90 2.41 3.16
C LEU A 310 -9.51 3.76 2.55
N THR A 311 -8.22 3.98 2.35
CA THR A 311 -7.69 5.22 1.77
C THR A 311 -7.00 5.02 0.43
N GLY A 312 -6.26 3.93 0.24
CA GLY A 312 -5.47 3.64 -0.96
C GLY A 312 -5.96 2.44 -1.76
N ALA A 313 -5.45 2.29 -2.99
CA ALA A 313 -5.68 1.09 -3.79
C ALA A 313 -5.07 -0.15 -3.10
N PHE A 314 -3.85 0.00 -2.61
CA PHE A 314 -3.15 -1.02 -1.85
C PHE A 314 -3.10 -0.64 -0.39
N ASN A 315 -3.41 -1.59 0.47
CA ASN A 315 -3.39 -1.44 1.91
C ASN A 315 -2.51 -2.55 2.49
N GLU A 316 -1.28 -2.64 1.97
CA GLU A 316 -0.38 -3.75 2.25
C GLU A 316 0.59 -3.41 3.39
N GLY A 317 1.05 -4.46 4.05
CA GLY A 317 1.85 -4.50 5.25
C GLY A 317 3.15 -3.72 5.24
N LEU A 318 4.15 -4.18 5.97
CA LEU A 318 5.37 -3.40 6.16
C LEU A 318 6.31 -3.50 4.95
N GLY A 319 6.69 -2.33 4.45
CA GLY A 319 7.49 -2.11 3.24
C GLY A 319 6.68 -1.47 2.11
N GLY A 320 7.35 -0.64 1.33
CA GLY A 320 6.72 0.18 0.29
C GLY A 320 6.14 1.49 0.79
N PHE A 321 5.62 2.28 -0.13
CA PHE A 321 5.27 3.70 0.09
C PHE A 321 4.06 3.93 1.01
N SER A 322 3.30 2.89 1.35
CA SER A 322 2.18 2.99 2.29
C SER A 322 2.59 2.87 3.76
N THR A 323 3.82 2.42 4.05
CA THR A 323 4.26 2.13 5.42
C THR A 323 5.72 2.50 5.70
N LEU A 324 6.69 1.82 5.10
CA LEU A 324 8.13 2.04 5.26
C LEU A 324 8.73 2.41 3.90
N ARG A 325 8.78 3.69 3.60
CA ARG A 325 9.00 4.25 2.25
C ARG A 325 10.37 3.97 1.62
N GLY A 326 11.33 3.48 2.40
CA GLY A 326 12.66 3.07 1.92
C GLY A 326 12.89 1.55 1.93
N VAL A 327 11.92 0.77 2.43
CA VAL A 327 11.97 -0.69 2.52
C VAL A 327 11.25 -1.30 1.33
N LEU A 328 11.73 -2.42 0.81
CA LEU A 328 11.11 -3.17 -0.29
C LEU A 328 9.64 -3.49 0.03
N LYS A 329 8.77 -3.36 -0.97
CA LYS A 329 7.32 -3.64 -0.82
C LYS A 329 7.10 -5.07 -0.33
N ASN A 330 6.28 -5.24 0.71
CA ASN A 330 6.00 -6.54 1.33
C ASN A 330 7.24 -7.28 1.87
N ARG A 331 8.31 -6.55 2.24
CA ARG A 331 9.52 -7.16 2.81
C ARG A 331 9.30 -7.76 4.19
N VAL A 332 8.43 -7.14 4.98
CA VAL A 332 8.23 -7.48 6.39
C VAL A 332 6.82 -8.05 6.56
N VAL A 333 6.72 -9.37 6.57
CA VAL A 333 5.46 -10.12 6.67
C VAL A 333 5.49 -11.03 7.89
N GLY A 334 4.42 -11.02 8.68
CA GLY A 334 4.21 -11.87 9.85
C GLY A 334 2.74 -11.87 10.24
N ASP A 335 2.35 -12.67 11.23
CA ASP A 335 1.00 -12.73 11.76
C ASP A 335 0.57 -11.42 12.45
N GLY A 336 1.55 -10.70 13.01
CA GLY A 336 1.36 -9.38 13.55
C GLY A 336 2.60 -8.52 13.39
N PHE A 337 2.39 -7.22 13.39
CA PHE A 337 3.45 -6.24 13.23
C PHE A 337 3.18 -4.94 13.99
N ALA A 338 4.25 -4.20 14.26
CA ALA A 338 4.21 -2.83 14.73
C ALA A 338 4.89 -1.90 13.73
N LEU A 339 4.38 -0.68 13.59
CA LEU A 339 4.97 0.35 12.75
C LEU A 339 4.96 1.73 13.43
N GLY A 340 5.91 2.56 13.05
CA GLY A 340 5.98 3.95 13.42
C GLY A 340 6.47 4.81 12.27
N ASN A 341 5.89 6.00 12.11
CA ASN A 341 6.33 6.99 11.15
C ASN A 341 6.38 8.34 11.85
N VAL A 342 7.43 9.12 11.57
CA VAL A 342 7.56 10.49 12.03
C VAL A 342 7.86 11.37 10.83
N GLU A 343 7.14 12.48 10.71
CA GLU A 343 7.30 13.44 9.61
C GLU A 343 7.40 14.88 10.12
N LEU A 344 8.37 15.60 9.58
CA LEU A 344 8.39 17.06 9.65
C LEU A 344 7.85 17.60 8.32
N ARG A 345 6.60 18.10 8.35
CA ARG A 345 5.89 18.62 7.19
C ARG A 345 6.07 20.14 7.11
N TRP A 346 6.65 20.61 6.03
CA TRP A 346 6.96 22.02 5.80
C TRP A 346 6.35 22.51 4.48
N LYS A 347 5.70 23.68 4.49
CA LYS A 347 5.14 24.35 3.31
C LYS A 347 6.02 25.57 2.96
N PRO A 348 7.22 25.40 2.36
CA PRO A 348 8.15 26.50 2.08
C PRO A 348 7.62 27.52 1.07
N LEU A 349 6.71 27.11 0.18
CA LEU A 349 6.20 27.95 -0.87
C LEU A 349 4.68 27.81 -0.97
N GLN A 350 3.97 28.90 -0.72
CA GLN A 350 2.51 29.00 -0.85
C GLN A 350 2.21 30.03 -1.94
N PHE A 351 1.28 29.72 -2.81
CA PHE A 351 0.94 30.56 -3.98
C PHE A 351 -0.49 30.28 -4.45
N THR A 352 -1.03 31.15 -5.28
CA THR A 352 -2.30 30.91 -5.95
C THR A 352 -2.05 30.45 -7.38
N LEU A 353 -2.56 29.28 -7.74
CA LEU A 353 -2.48 28.72 -9.09
C LEU A 353 -3.89 28.50 -9.62
N PHE A 354 -4.24 29.14 -10.76
CA PHE A 354 -5.59 29.10 -11.35
C PHE A 354 -6.69 29.41 -10.32
N ASN A 355 -6.50 30.50 -9.56
CA ASN A 355 -7.36 30.99 -8.47
C ASN A 355 -7.62 29.95 -7.33
N LYS A 356 -6.81 28.89 -7.20
CA LYS A 356 -6.83 27.95 -6.08
C LYS A 356 -5.59 28.16 -5.22
N GLU A 357 -5.80 28.18 -3.92
CA GLU A 357 -4.71 28.15 -2.96
C GLU A 357 -3.91 26.85 -3.16
N SER A 358 -2.61 27.00 -3.34
CA SER A 358 -1.72 25.92 -3.71
C SER A 358 -0.41 26.06 -2.95
N TYR A 359 0.31 24.98 -2.76
CA TYR A 359 1.62 25.04 -2.11
C TYR A 359 2.53 23.92 -2.60
N LEU A 360 3.82 24.13 -2.40
CA LEU A 360 4.83 23.07 -2.46
C LEU A 360 5.13 22.64 -1.03
N GLY A 361 4.84 21.38 -0.70
CA GLY A 361 5.20 20.75 0.57
C GLY A 361 6.53 20.02 0.46
N LEU A 362 7.29 20.01 1.56
CA LEU A 362 8.45 19.15 1.78
C LEU A 362 8.25 18.39 3.08
N ASN A 363 8.37 17.07 3.05
CA ASN A 363 8.39 16.26 4.25
C ASN A 363 9.75 15.61 4.42
N PHE A 364 10.25 15.65 5.65
CA PHE A 364 11.36 14.81 6.09
C PHE A 364 10.78 13.71 6.95
N PHE A 365 11.05 12.47 6.60
CA PHE A 365 10.46 11.33 7.29
C PHE A 365 11.47 10.34 7.81
N TYR A 366 11.06 9.66 8.89
CA TYR A 366 11.71 8.48 9.42
C TYR A 366 10.62 7.42 9.71
N ASP A 367 10.76 6.25 9.07
CA ASP A 367 9.82 5.15 9.20
C ASP A 367 10.51 3.96 9.84
N LEU A 368 9.77 3.24 10.68
CA LEU A 368 10.23 2.04 11.37
C LEU A 368 9.11 1.00 11.50
N GLY A 369 9.49 -0.28 11.56
CA GLY A 369 8.52 -1.36 11.74
C GLY A 369 9.19 -2.69 12.00
N MET A 370 8.43 -3.64 12.54
CA MET A 370 8.91 -5.01 12.80
C MET A 370 7.77 -6.01 12.89
N VAL A 371 8.08 -7.27 12.69
CA VAL A 371 7.17 -8.37 13.03
C VAL A 371 7.13 -8.52 14.55
N THR A 372 5.93 -8.52 15.12
CA THR A 372 5.70 -8.72 16.56
C THR A 372 5.10 -10.09 16.88
N GLN A 373 4.43 -10.69 15.90
CA GLN A 373 3.91 -12.04 15.98
C GLN A 373 4.37 -12.78 14.72
N LYS A 374 5.17 -13.82 14.93
CA LYS A 374 5.75 -14.60 13.84
C LYS A 374 4.75 -15.62 13.30
N ILE A 375 4.92 -15.95 12.03
CA ILE A 375 4.33 -17.13 11.40
C ILE A 375 5.16 -18.33 11.83
N ASP A 376 4.51 -19.38 12.34
CA ASP A 376 5.19 -20.59 12.76
C ASP A 376 5.75 -21.33 11.54
N LEU A 377 7.04 -21.62 11.58
CA LEU A 377 7.71 -22.46 10.57
C LEU A 377 7.80 -23.91 11.09
N PRO A 378 7.65 -24.92 10.21
CA PRO A 378 7.74 -26.32 10.62
C PRO A 378 9.06 -26.64 11.34
N PRO A 379 9.05 -27.34 12.48
CA PRO A 379 10.28 -27.69 13.19
C PRO A 379 11.28 -28.53 12.35
N ALA A 380 10.75 -29.30 11.40
CA ALA A 380 11.56 -30.14 10.50
C ALA A 380 12.14 -29.38 9.29
N LEU A 381 11.91 -28.07 9.16
CA LEU A 381 12.29 -27.29 7.97
C LEU A 381 13.76 -27.45 7.59
N GLN A 382 14.68 -27.46 8.57
CA GLN A 382 16.10 -27.65 8.30
C GLN A 382 16.43 -29.06 7.76
N ALA A 383 15.73 -30.09 8.21
CA ALA A 383 15.88 -31.43 7.70
C ALA A 383 15.33 -31.58 6.27
N THR A 384 14.19 -30.93 6.00
CA THR A 384 13.61 -30.85 4.65
C THR A 384 14.59 -30.19 3.68
N PHE A 385 15.24 -29.10 4.10
CA PHE A 385 16.28 -28.44 3.30
C PHE A 385 17.40 -29.41 2.88
N LEU A 386 17.89 -30.20 3.80
CA LEU A 386 18.99 -31.16 3.53
C LEU A 386 18.56 -32.28 2.57
N SER A 387 17.28 -32.64 2.52
CA SER A 387 16.76 -33.70 1.65
C SER A 387 16.31 -33.23 0.27
N GLU A 388 15.73 -32.03 0.16
CA GLU A 388 15.06 -31.57 -1.05
C GLU A 388 15.85 -30.49 -1.82
N MET A 389 16.77 -29.76 -1.14
CA MET A 389 17.42 -28.57 -1.69
C MET A 389 18.93 -28.81 -1.91
N THR A 390 19.29 -29.43 -3.04
CA THR A 390 20.69 -29.79 -3.32
C THR A 390 21.60 -28.60 -3.68
N ASN A 391 21.02 -27.51 -4.21
CA ASN A 391 21.74 -26.32 -4.69
C ASN A 391 21.75 -25.15 -3.70
N TYR A 392 21.14 -25.33 -2.52
CA TYR A 392 20.97 -24.31 -1.52
C TYR A 392 21.27 -24.84 -0.13
N THR A 393 21.65 -23.94 0.77
CA THR A 393 21.77 -24.24 2.20
C THR A 393 20.63 -23.57 2.98
N TYR A 394 20.30 -24.08 4.15
CA TYR A 394 19.29 -23.48 5.02
C TYR A 394 19.59 -21.99 5.32
N SER A 395 20.88 -21.67 5.51
CA SER A 395 21.34 -20.31 5.78
C SER A 395 21.29 -19.35 4.59
N ASP A 396 21.00 -19.82 3.40
CA ASP A 396 20.75 -18.94 2.25
C ASP A 396 19.35 -18.30 2.33
N PHE A 397 18.42 -18.94 3.04
CA PHE A 397 17.02 -18.52 3.13
C PHE A 397 16.60 -18.10 4.54
N PHE A 398 17.18 -18.67 5.58
CA PHE A 398 16.69 -18.49 6.95
C PHE A 398 17.81 -18.13 7.94
N ASN A 399 17.49 -17.15 8.79
CA ASN A 399 18.31 -16.73 9.92
C ASN A 399 17.42 -16.58 11.17
N PRO A 400 17.08 -17.69 11.86
CA PRO A 400 16.19 -17.67 12.99
C PRO A 400 16.68 -16.76 14.12
N GLY A 401 15.77 -15.98 14.70
CA GLY A 401 16.06 -15.05 15.79
C GLY A 401 16.70 -13.73 15.37
N SER A 402 16.82 -13.47 14.06
CA SER A 402 17.39 -12.22 13.55
C SER A 402 16.37 -11.08 13.40
N GLU A 403 15.07 -11.34 13.55
CA GLU A 403 14.06 -10.31 13.41
C GLU A 403 14.26 -9.17 14.39
N LYS A 404 14.23 -7.96 13.88
CA LYS A 404 14.43 -6.72 14.61
C LYS A 404 13.81 -5.55 13.85
N MET A 405 13.91 -4.35 14.39
CA MET A 405 13.38 -3.14 13.78
C MET A 405 13.98 -2.87 12.40
N HIS A 406 13.13 -2.75 11.38
CA HIS A 406 13.44 -2.25 10.06
C HIS A 406 13.33 -0.73 10.05
N HIS A 407 14.31 -0.03 9.46
CA HIS A 407 14.39 1.42 9.50
C HIS A 407 14.63 2.01 8.12
N CYS A 408 13.98 3.12 7.82
CA CYS A 408 14.31 3.94 6.67
C CYS A 408 14.06 5.43 6.95
N ALA A 409 14.70 6.28 6.16
CA ALA A 409 14.49 7.72 6.19
C ALA A 409 14.48 8.29 4.78
N GLY A 410 13.90 9.48 4.62
CA GLY A 410 13.85 10.10 3.31
C GLY A 410 13.16 11.44 3.29
N ILE A 411 12.83 11.87 2.07
CA ILE A 411 12.14 13.12 1.79
C ILE A 411 10.95 12.87 0.87
N SER A 412 9.87 13.66 1.05
CA SER A 412 8.76 13.74 0.11
C SER A 412 8.66 15.15 -0.44
N ILE A 413 8.42 15.28 -1.75
CA ILE A 413 8.10 16.53 -2.43
C ILE A 413 6.62 16.47 -2.77
N MET A 414 5.85 17.45 -2.33
CA MET A 414 4.38 17.45 -2.44
C MET A 414 3.85 18.70 -3.11
N PRO A 415 3.71 18.74 -4.44
CA PRO A 415 2.89 19.74 -5.10
C PRO A 415 1.42 19.52 -4.75
N VAL A 416 0.78 20.58 -4.24
CA VAL A 416 -0.63 20.56 -3.83
C VAL A 416 -1.39 21.63 -4.57
N TRP A 417 -2.56 21.23 -5.11
CA TRP A 417 -3.43 22.12 -5.84
C TRP A 417 -4.84 22.13 -5.23
N GLY A 418 -5.28 23.32 -4.80
CA GLY A 418 -6.61 23.52 -4.24
C GLY A 418 -6.86 22.73 -2.95
N GLU A 419 -5.85 22.58 -2.09
CA GLU A 419 -5.84 21.91 -0.79
C GLU A 419 -6.15 20.40 -0.81
N ASN A 420 -7.08 19.96 -1.67
CA ASN A 420 -7.57 18.57 -1.69
C ASN A 420 -6.79 17.66 -2.66
N PHE A 421 -6.10 18.22 -3.64
CA PHE A 421 -5.32 17.41 -4.60
C PHE A 421 -3.84 17.46 -4.26
N VAL A 422 -3.38 16.43 -3.59
CA VAL A 422 -2.01 16.28 -3.10
C VAL A 422 -1.30 15.19 -3.90
N VAL A 423 -0.24 15.53 -4.62
CA VAL A 423 0.65 14.55 -5.25
C VAL A 423 1.88 14.40 -4.36
N ALA A 424 2.24 13.18 -4.00
CA ALA A 424 3.43 12.88 -3.22
C ALA A 424 4.48 12.20 -4.08
N VAL A 425 5.71 12.72 -4.05
CA VAL A 425 6.90 12.10 -4.65
C VAL A 425 7.85 11.76 -3.52
N ASP A 426 7.96 10.48 -3.20
CA ASP A 426 8.75 9.98 -2.09
C ASP A 426 10.09 9.43 -2.55
N ILE A 427 11.16 9.76 -1.82
CA ILE A 427 12.50 9.19 -1.97
C ILE A 427 12.93 8.70 -0.59
N GLY A 428 13.02 7.39 -0.43
CA GLY A 428 13.39 6.74 0.82
C GLY A 428 14.64 5.88 0.69
N LYS A 429 15.41 5.78 1.77
CA LYS A 429 16.57 4.91 1.87
C LYS A 429 16.45 4.01 3.09
N SER A 430 16.58 2.69 2.87
CA SER A 430 16.74 1.74 3.96
C SER A 430 18.14 1.83 4.59
N PHE A 431 18.22 1.52 5.89
CA PHE A 431 19.50 1.45 6.62
C PHE A 431 20.08 0.02 6.67
N ASN A 432 19.39 -0.96 6.07
CA ASN A 432 19.85 -2.33 5.99
C ASN A 432 19.67 -2.84 4.55
N GLU A 433 20.71 -3.41 3.98
CA GLU A 433 20.71 -3.98 2.63
C GLU A 433 19.68 -5.11 2.45
N GLN A 434 19.37 -5.84 3.53
CA GLN A 434 18.29 -6.84 3.56
C GLN A 434 16.89 -6.25 3.31
N ASP A 435 16.73 -4.96 3.42
CA ASP A 435 15.48 -4.22 3.16
C ASP A 435 15.47 -3.50 1.80
N GLY A 436 16.51 -3.69 1.02
CA GLY A 436 16.77 -2.94 -0.20
C GLY A 436 17.66 -1.72 0.04
N ASN A 437 17.64 -0.76 -0.89
CA ASN A 437 18.53 0.40 -0.84
C ASN A 437 17.69 1.70 -0.96
N ILE A 438 17.64 2.30 -2.16
CA ILE A 438 16.89 3.53 -2.41
C ILE A 438 15.59 3.17 -3.13
N ALA A 439 14.48 3.66 -2.61
CA ALA A 439 13.17 3.54 -3.22
C ALA A 439 12.66 4.90 -3.69
N PHE A 440 11.95 4.91 -4.80
CA PHE A 440 11.31 6.08 -5.38
C PHE A 440 9.86 5.75 -5.71
N GLY A 441 8.91 6.60 -5.32
CA GLY A 441 7.50 6.42 -5.60
C GLY A 441 6.73 7.71 -5.81
N ILE A 442 5.60 7.57 -6.49
CA ILE A 442 4.63 8.65 -6.70
C ILE A 442 3.26 8.14 -6.23
N GLY A 443 2.57 8.94 -5.46
CA GLY A 443 1.24 8.63 -4.94
C GLY A 443 0.37 9.86 -4.79
N LEU A 444 -0.84 9.66 -4.29
CA LEU A 444 -1.74 10.73 -3.89
C LEU A 444 -1.84 10.79 -2.36
N ASN A 445 -2.08 12.00 -1.88
CA ASN A 445 -2.27 12.36 -0.48
C ASN A 445 -1.03 12.19 0.41
N TYR A 446 -1.11 12.70 1.62
CA TYR A 446 -0.13 12.42 2.66
C TYR A 446 -0.24 10.95 3.08
N LEU A 447 0.86 10.39 3.58
CA LEU A 447 0.88 8.99 4.03
C LEU A 447 -0.18 8.72 5.13
N PHE A 448 -0.44 9.70 5.98
CA PHE A 448 -1.44 9.58 7.05
C PHE A 448 -1.95 10.93 7.54
#